data_6b434dced5c7bb95a88563bb9f65f39e
#
_entry.id   6b434dced5c7bb95a88563bb9f65f39e
#
_cell.length_a   1.000
_cell.length_b   1.000
_cell.length_c   1.000
_cell.angle_alpha   90.00
_cell.angle_beta   90.00
_cell.angle_gamma   90.00
#
_symmetry.space_group_name_H-M   'P 1'
#
loop_
_entity.id
_entity.type
_entity.pdbx_description
1 polymer ?
#
loop_
_entity_poly.entity_id
_entity_poly.type
_entity_poly.pdbx_seq_one_letter_code
_entity_poly.pdbx_strand_id
1 'polypeptide(L)'
;MIRHVVMIKFKKDAPQAMIDEWMVEQKKLAHLNPEVRDYSHGMCVKGTRFHSGDFDFANCCDLDSYEAMERYMSHWSHLRMTPYLGFIENMISFDWEIDYHGPAFDEEAAKAEAEREKKRVLPIHEDPAKAYVPELRGRTREQAIEMLAKVGLELGEVDEVIGSVWAPDRIMFVTPEVNSEVAKGARINIGITGDWLTGAAVPEVMPAW
;
A
#
# COMPACT_ATOMS: atom_id res chain seq x y z
N MET A 1 12.78 -16.78 10.15
CA MET A 1 13.07 -15.37 10.55
C MET A 1 11.72 -14.68 10.73
N ILE A 2 11.55 -13.96 11.82
CA ILE A 2 10.33 -13.22 12.13
C ILE A 2 10.56 -11.74 11.81
N ARG A 3 9.63 -11.11 11.10
CA ARG A 3 9.59 -9.67 10.95
C ARG A 3 8.56 -9.09 11.91
N HIS A 4 9.00 -8.17 12.74
CA HIS A 4 8.22 -7.45 13.74
C HIS A 4 8.05 -6.00 13.29
N VAL A 5 6.81 -5.58 13.09
CA VAL A 5 6.45 -4.20 12.73
C VAL A 5 5.58 -3.62 13.81
N VAL A 6 5.92 -2.41 14.24
CA VAL A 6 5.10 -1.64 15.18
C VAL A 6 4.75 -0.31 14.55
N MET A 7 3.46 0.06 14.63
CA MET A 7 2.98 1.39 14.27
C MET A 7 2.42 2.09 15.50
N ILE A 8 2.74 3.36 15.64
CA ILE A 8 2.42 4.16 16.82
C ILE A 8 1.72 5.46 16.41
N LYS A 9 0.62 5.74 17.09
CA LYS A 9 -0.05 7.03 17.09
C LYS A 9 0.23 7.72 18.41
N PHE A 10 0.83 8.90 18.37
CA PHE A 10 1.05 9.70 19.56
C PHE A 10 -0.23 10.44 19.99
N LYS A 11 -0.37 10.71 21.27
CA LYS A 11 -1.41 11.61 21.77
C LYS A 11 -1.21 13.01 21.20
N LYS A 12 -2.30 13.73 20.94
CA LYS A 12 -2.26 15.10 20.39
C LYS A 12 -1.51 16.09 21.27
N ASP A 13 -1.49 15.86 22.57
CA ASP A 13 -0.80 16.66 23.59
C ASP A 13 0.57 16.09 23.98
N ALA A 14 1.07 15.08 23.28
CA ALA A 14 2.40 14.53 23.54
C ALA A 14 3.46 15.62 23.30
N PRO A 15 4.32 15.92 24.31
CA PRO A 15 5.35 16.93 24.15
C PRO A 15 6.35 16.55 23.04
N GLN A 16 6.67 17.47 22.15
CA GLN A 16 7.62 17.21 21.06
C GLN A 16 8.97 16.69 21.57
N ALA A 17 9.46 17.24 22.69
CA ALA A 17 10.70 16.77 23.31
C ALA A 17 10.68 15.30 23.69
N MET A 18 9.53 14.76 24.08
CA MET A 18 9.37 13.33 24.40
C MET A 18 9.35 12.47 23.16
N ILE A 19 8.78 12.97 22.06
CA ILE A 19 8.83 12.29 20.75
C ILE A 19 10.27 12.27 20.23
N ASP A 20 11.01 13.37 20.37
CA ASP A 20 12.40 13.46 19.95
C ASP A 20 13.29 12.50 20.78
N GLU A 21 13.08 12.43 22.09
CA GLU A 21 13.76 11.48 22.95
C GLU A 21 13.42 10.02 22.60
N TRP A 22 12.15 9.72 22.33
CA TRP A 22 11.69 8.44 21.82
C TRP A 22 12.47 8.02 20.56
N MET A 23 12.62 8.94 19.60
CA MET A 23 13.36 8.67 18.36
C MET A 23 14.83 8.34 18.61
N VAL A 24 15.45 8.96 19.61
CA VAL A 24 16.82 8.64 20.03
C VAL A 24 16.88 7.24 20.66
N GLU A 25 15.94 6.91 21.54
CA GLU A 25 15.89 5.61 22.21
C GLU A 25 15.60 4.47 21.23
N GLN A 26 14.77 4.69 20.22
CA GLN A 26 14.53 3.73 19.13
C GLN A 26 15.83 3.35 18.40
N LYS A 27 16.70 4.32 18.12
CA LYS A 27 18.02 4.04 17.51
C LYS A 27 18.91 3.22 18.45
N LYS A 28 18.89 3.51 19.73
CA LYS A 28 19.66 2.76 20.72
C LYS A 28 19.16 1.32 20.86
N LEU A 29 17.84 1.12 20.82
CA LEU A 29 17.24 -0.22 20.88
C LEU A 29 17.83 -1.13 19.81
N ALA A 30 17.90 -0.66 18.56
CA ALA A 30 18.44 -1.43 17.44
C ALA A 30 19.90 -1.89 17.65
N HIS A 31 20.72 -1.04 18.28
CA HIS A 31 22.13 -1.34 18.52
C HIS A 31 22.40 -2.15 19.81
N LEU A 32 21.52 -2.06 20.79
CA LEU A 32 21.73 -2.62 22.10
C LEU A 32 21.02 -3.96 22.32
N ASN A 33 20.12 -4.34 21.42
CA ASN A 33 19.42 -5.62 21.50
C ASN A 33 20.11 -6.66 20.62
N PRO A 34 20.67 -7.73 21.18
CA PRO A 34 21.44 -8.72 20.43
C PRO A 34 20.58 -9.59 19.49
N GLU A 35 19.26 -9.58 19.66
CA GLU A 35 18.35 -10.37 18.84
C GLU A 35 18.02 -9.67 17.50
N VAL A 36 18.22 -8.35 17.38
CA VAL A 36 17.89 -7.56 16.18
C VAL A 36 18.90 -7.85 15.06
N ARG A 37 18.41 -8.25 13.89
CA ARG A 37 19.22 -8.52 12.69
C ARG A 37 19.16 -7.39 11.70
N ASP A 38 17.98 -6.83 11.49
CA ASP A 38 17.77 -5.64 10.67
C ASP A 38 16.81 -4.71 11.39
N TYR A 39 16.93 -3.40 11.18
CA TYR A 39 16.09 -2.43 11.84
C TYR A 39 15.94 -1.17 11.01
N SER A 40 14.72 -0.73 10.89
CA SER A 40 14.39 0.57 10.32
C SER A 40 13.23 1.22 11.07
N HIS A 41 13.20 2.55 11.10
CA HIS A 41 12.09 3.30 11.66
C HIS A 41 11.96 4.67 11.02
N GLY A 42 10.80 5.29 11.18
CA GLY A 42 10.58 6.65 10.71
C GLY A 42 9.22 7.21 11.08
N MET A 43 9.13 8.54 10.93
CA MET A 43 7.85 9.24 11.01
C MET A 43 7.08 9.09 9.71
N CYS A 44 5.76 9.09 9.80
CA CYS A 44 4.90 9.06 8.62
C CYS A 44 5.19 10.22 7.68
N VAL A 45 5.34 9.92 6.40
CA VAL A 45 5.54 10.94 5.36
C VAL A 45 4.23 11.71 5.15
N LYS A 46 4.28 13.04 5.22
CA LYS A 46 3.08 13.89 5.13
C LYS A 46 2.20 13.60 3.91
N GLY A 47 2.82 13.34 2.75
CA GLY A 47 2.11 13.05 1.50
C GLY A 47 1.36 11.72 1.48
N THR A 48 1.65 10.79 2.40
CA THR A 48 1.01 9.48 2.49
C THR A 48 0.20 9.30 3.78
N ARG A 49 0.00 10.37 4.55
CA ARG A 49 -0.65 10.29 5.87
C ARG A 49 -2.08 9.74 5.80
N PHE A 50 -2.81 9.99 4.75
CA PHE A 50 -4.15 9.46 4.53
C PHE A 50 -4.21 7.92 4.40
N HIS A 51 -3.07 7.28 4.10
CA HIS A 51 -2.95 5.81 4.09
C HIS A 51 -2.46 5.24 5.43
N SER A 52 -1.98 6.09 6.33
CA SER A 52 -1.34 5.65 7.57
C SER A 52 -2.32 5.26 8.68
N GLY A 53 -3.64 5.39 8.46
CA GLY A 53 -4.63 5.18 9.51
C GLY A 53 -4.42 6.10 10.73
N ASP A 54 -3.89 7.31 10.50
CA ASP A 54 -3.50 8.30 11.52
C ASP A 54 -2.29 7.91 12.39
N PHE A 55 -1.58 6.84 12.05
CA PHE A 55 -0.32 6.52 12.74
C PHE A 55 0.78 7.51 12.34
N ASP A 56 1.58 7.89 13.33
CA ASP A 56 2.62 8.92 13.21
C ASP A 56 4.01 8.34 12.95
N PHE A 57 4.26 7.14 13.46
CA PHE A 57 5.56 6.49 13.48
C PHE A 57 5.43 5.00 13.18
N ALA A 58 6.43 4.44 12.54
CA ALA A 58 6.56 2.99 12.40
C ALA A 58 8.01 2.56 12.60
N ASN A 59 8.20 1.35 13.13
CA ASN A 59 9.47 0.62 13.08
C ASN A 59 9.26 -0.78 12.53
N CYS A 60 10.35 -1.36 12.06
CA CYS A 60 10.41 -2.73 11.58
C CYS A 60 11.73 -3.34 12.01
N CYS A 61 11.72 -4.55 12.56
CA CYS A 61 12.94 -5.31 12.80
C CYS A 61 12.77 -6.78 12.43
N ASP A 62 13.88 -7.41 12.06
CA ASP A 62 13.97 -8.84 11.78
C ASP A 62 14.66 -9.56 12.94
N LEU A 63 14.13 -10.71 13.30
CA LEU A 63 14.55 -11.56 14.40
C LEU A 63 14.71 -13.01 13.89
N ASP A 64 15.67 -13.78 14.42
CA ASP A 64 15.98 -15.09 13.87
C ASP A 64 14.84 -16.12 14.00
N SER A 65 14.06 -16.04 15.10
CA SER A 65 12.98 -16.98 15.39
C SER A 65 11.96 -16.35 16.35
N TYR A 66 10.90 -17.10 16.64
CA TYR A 66 9.92 -16.73 17.66
C TYR A 66 10.56 -16.64 19.06
N GLU A 67 11.46 -17.56 19.42
CA GLU A 67 12.19 -17.53 20.70
C GLU A 67 13.13 -16.31 20.78
N ALA A 68 13.72 -15.88 19.64
CA ALA A 68 14.47 -14.63 19.58
C ALA A 68 13.58 -13.42 19.84
N MET A 69 12.35 -13.44 19.34
CA MET A 69 11.35 -12.40 19.61
C MET A 69 10.97 -12.34 21.10
N GLU A 70 10.76 -13.47 21.77
CA GLU A 70 10.51 -13.50 23.21
C GLU A 70 11.67 -12.89 24.00
N ARG A 71 12.92 -13.20 23.63
CA ARG A 71 14.12 -12.60 24.26
C ARG A 71 14.22 -11.10 23.95
N TYR A 72 13.94 -10.68 22.71
CA TYR A 72 13.88 -9.27 22.30
C TYR A 72 12.92 -8.49 23.16
N MET A 73 11.67 -8.98 23.33
CA MET A 73 10.62 -8.31 24.09
C MET A 73 10.97 -8.18 25.58
N SER A 74 11.63 -9.17 26.15
CA SER A 74 12.02 -9.19 27.57
C SER A 74 13.39 -8.52 27.86
N HIS A 75 14.16 -8.18 26.83
CA HIS A 75 15.46 -7.58 26.99
C HIS A 75 15.38 -6.16 27.56
N TRP A 76 16.31 -5.80 28.46
CA TRP A 76 16.32 -4.48 29.12
C TRP A 76 16.30 -3.31 28.16
N SER A 77 16.93 -3.43 26.98
CA SER A 77 16.95 -2.37 25.97
C SER A 77 15.57 -2.11 25.37
N HIS A 78 14.71 -3.15 25.27
CA HIS A 78 13.31 -3.00 24.85
C HIS A 78 12.47 -2.45 26.01
N LEU A 79 12.66 -2.96 27.23
CA LEU A 79 11.86 -2.55 28.39
C LEU A 79 12.07 -1.07 28.78
N ARG A 80 13.22 -0.47 28.42
CA ARG A 80 13.45 0.97 28.63
C ARG A 80 12.54 1.88 27.80
N MET A 81 11.81 1.33 26.82
CA MET A 81 10.80 2.07 26.07
C MET A 81 9.49 2.23 26.84
N THR A 82 9.28 1.48 27.91
CA THR A 82 8.05 1.50 28.73
C THR A 82 7.63 2.88 29.25
N PRO A 83 8.53 3.77 29.71
CA PRO A 83 8.18 5.10 30.18
C PRO A 83 7.46 5.97 29.14
N TYR A 84 7.69 5.70 27.85
CA TYR A 84 7.10 6.48 26.74
C TYR A 84 5.68 6.05 26.40
N LEU A 85 5.18 4.91 26.89
CA LEU A 85 3.83 4.43 26.63
C LEU A 85 2.76 5.44 27.06
N GLY A 86 3.06 6.28 28.04
CA GLY A 86 2.17 7.35 28.50
C GLY A 86 1.81 8.40 27.44
N PHE A 87 2.64 8.54 26.39
CA PHE A 87 2.44 9.49 25.28
C PHE A 87 1.85 8.85 24.03
N ILE A 88 1.60 7.55 24.06
CA ILE A 88 1.03 6.78 22.96
C ILE A 88 -0.50 6.74 23.13
N GLU A 89 -1.22 7.13 22.07
CA GLU A 89 -2.68 7.01 21.97
C GLU A 89 -3.09 5.62 21.52
N ASN A 90 -2.39 5.10 20.51
CA ASN A 90 -2.63 3.78 19.96
C ASN A 90 -1.32 3.16 19.45
N MET A 91 -1.21 1.85 19.58
CA MET A 91 -0.08 1.06 19.11
C MET A 91 -0.60 -0.25 18.58
N ILE A 92 -0.16 -0.62 17.40
CA ILE A 92 -0.40 -1.93 16.82
C ILE A 92 0.94 -2.57 16.45
N SER A 93 1.02 -3.88 16.60
CA SER A 93 2.13 -4.68 16.08
C SER A 93 1.59 -5.75 15.15
N PHE A 94 2.39 -6.08 14.17
CA PHE A 94 2.13 -7.18 13.27
C PHE A 94 3.41 -7.97 13.04
N ASP A 95 3.34 -9.26 13.30
CA ASP A 95 4.47 -10.18 13.24
C ASP A 95 4.17 -11.27 12.22
N TRP A 96 5.17 -11.61 11.40
CA TRP A 96 5.03 -12.73 10.47
C TRP A 96 6.36 -13.45 10.27
N GLU A 97 6.25 -14.73 9.96
CA GLU A 97 7.39 -15.49 9.50
C GLU A 97 7.71 -15.10 8.05
N ILE A 98 8.97 -14.75 7.79
CA ILE A 98 9.39 -14.40 6.43
C ILE A 98 9.54 -15.70 5.65
N ASP A 99 8.58 -16.00 4.80
CA ASP A 99 8.56 -17.14 3.89
C ASP A 99 9.13 -16.81 2.50
N TYR A 100 9.21 -15.53 2.18
CA TYR A 100 9.78 -15.03 0.94
C TYR A 100 10.61 -13.77 1.16
N HIS A 101 11.87 -13.85 0.76
CA HIS A 101 12.78 -12.71 0.68
C HIS A 101 13.21 -12.55 -0.78
N GLY A 102 12.44 -11.75 -1.52
CA GLY A 102 12.66 -11.54 -2.96
C GLY A 102 13.99 -10.84 -3.24
N PRO A 103 14.51 -11.01 -4.45
CA PRO A 103 15.63 -10.21 -4.91
C PRO A 103 15.24 -8.72 -4.96
N ALA A 104 16.25 -7.87 -4.93
CA ALA A 104 16.07 -6.44 -5.24
C ALA A 104 15.46 -6.28 -6.63
N PHE A 105 14.90 -5.10 -6.90
CA PHE A 105 14.32 -4.76 -8.21
C PHE A 105 15.26 -5.16 -9.36
N ASP A 106 14.76 -5.99 -10.26
CA ASP A 106 15.45 -6.42 -11.47
C ASP A 106 14.89 -5.63 -12.67
N GLU A 107 15.68 -4.66 -13.14
CA GLU A 107 15.27 -3.78 -14.22
C GLU A 107 15.09 -4.55 -15.55
N GLU A 108 15.91 -5.56 -15.81
CA GLU A 108 15.81 -6.36 -17.05
C GLU A 108 14.57 -7.25 -17.03
N ALA A 109 14.31 -7.92 -15.92
CA ALA A 109 13.10 -8.70 -15.73
C ALA A 109 11.84 -7.82 -15.82
N ALA A 110 11.86 -6.63 -15.21
CA ALA A 110 10.75 -5.69 -15.31
C ALA A 110 10.50 -5.20 -16.74
N LYS A 111 11.55 -4.90 -17.50
CA LYS A 111 11.45 -4.54 -18.92
C LYS A 111 10.91 -5.70 -19.77
N ALA A 112 11.41 -6.91 -19.53
CA ALA A 112 10.95 -8.11 -20.25
C ALA A 112 9.44 -8.37 -19.98
N GLU A 113 8.99 -8.22 -18.74
CA GLU A 113 7.58 -8.41 -18.41
C GLU A 113 6.70 -7.29 -18.99
N ALA A 114 7.17 -6.04 -18.99
CA ALA A 114 6.47 -4.93 -19.64
C ALA A 114 6.30 -5.16 -21.14
N GLU A 115 7.32 -5.72 -21.83
CA GLU A 115 7.23 -6.07 -23.25
C GLU A 115 6.28 -7.26 -23.50
N ARG A 116 6.22 -8.24 -22.58
CA ARG A 116 5.23 -9.33 -22.65
C ARG A 116 3.82 -8.80 -22.51
N GLU A 117 3.61 -7.90 -21.55
CA GLU A 117 2.29 -7.30 -21.31
C GLU A 117 1.81 -6.47 -22.51
N LYS A 118 2.70 -5.72 -23.19
CA LYS A 118 2.36 -5.02 -24.44
C LYS A 118 1.90 -5.96 -25.56
N LYS A 119 2.47 -7.17 -25.58
CA LYS A 119 2.16 -8.21 -26.58
C LYS A 119 0.99 -9.10 -26.16
N ARG A 120 0.43 -8.90 -24.98
CA ARG A 120 -0.68 -9.70 -24.49
C ARG A 120 -1.87 -9.59 -25.41
N VAL A 121 -2.28 -10.73 -25.97
CA VAL A 121 -3.47 -10.83 -26.81
C VAL A 121 -4.69 -10.83 -25.88
N LEU A 122 -5.56 -9.85 -26.08
CA LEU A 122 -6.85 -9.84 -25.38
C LEU A 122 -7.73 -10.97 -25.92
N PRO A 123 -8.50 -11.67 -25.06
CA PRO A 123 -9.39 -12.73 -25.53
C PRO A 123 -10.43 -12.14 -26.50
N ILE A 124 -10.52 -12.77 -27.68
CA ILE A 124 -11.52 -12.40 -28.70
C ILE A 124 -12.72 -13.32 -28.49
N HIS A 125 -13.92 -12.72 -28.48
CA HIS A 125 -15.16 -13.47 -28.37
C HIS A 125 -15.46 -14.21 -29.67
N GLU A 126 -15.92 -15.47 -29.60
CA GLU A 126 -16.27 -16.28 -30.79
C GLU A 126 -17.42 -15.66 -31.60
N ASP A 127 -18.41 -15.10 -30.92
CA ASP A 127 -19.47 -14.31 -31.55
C ASP A 127 -18.93 -12.92 -31.95
N PRO A 128 -18.93 -12.58 -33.25
CA PRO A 128 -18.41 -11.30 -33.73
C PRO A 128 -19.20 -10.08 -33.26
N ALA A 129 -20.44 -10.27 -32.77
CA ALA A 129 -21.28 -9.22 -32.21
C ALA A 129 -21.01 -8.94 -30.72
N LYS A 130 -20.20 -9.75 -30.07
CA LYS A 130 -19.88 -9.66 -28.65
C LYS A 130 -18.41 -9.39 -28.39
N ALA A 131 -18.09 -8.98 -27.17
CA ALA A 131 -16.74 -8.84 -26.65
C ALA A 131 -16.73 -9.18 -25.15
N TYR A 132 -15.55 -9.57 -24.66
CA TYR A 132 -15.29 -9.63 -23.22
C TYR A 132 -14.76 -8.29 -22.72
N VAL A 133 -15.22 -7.88 -21.53
CA VAL A 133 -14.67 -6.70 -20.83
C VAL A 133 -13.22 -7.03 -20.41
N PRO A 134 -12.21 -6.29 -20.91
CA PRO A 134 -10.82 -6.56 -20.58
C PRO A 134 -10.46 -6.14 -19.16
N GLU A 135 -9.37 -6.69 -18.61
CA GLU A 135 -8.82 -6.24 -17.33
C GLU A 135 -8.19 -4.84 -17.49
N LEU A 136 -8.84 -3.85 -16.91
CA LEU A 136 -8.43 -2.45 -16.97
C LEU A 136 -7.88 -1.92 -15.64
N ARG A 137 -8.05 -2.64 -14.54
CA ARG A 137 -7.59 -2.19 -13.21
C ARG A 137 -6.09 -1.97 -13.18
N GLY A 138 -5.65 -0.88 -12.53
CA GLY A 138 -4.26 -0.45 -12.50
C GLY A 138 -3.77 0.26 -13.76
N ARG A 139 -4.55 0.29 -14.84
CA ARG A 139 -4.24 1.01 -16.09
C ARG A 139 -4.58 2.50 -15.95
N THR A 140 -3.97 3.32 -16.80
CA THR A 140 -4.41 4.71 -16.97
C THR A 140 -5.65 4.78 -17.85
N ARG A 141 -6.31 5.93 -17.86
CA ARG A 141 -7.46 6.19 -18.71
C ARG A 141 -7.14 6.00 -20.20
N GLU A 142 -5.97 6.49 -20.66
CA GLU A 142 -5.52 6.37 -22.04
C GLU A 142 -5.32 4.90 -22.42
N GLN A 143 -4.66 4.13 -21.54
CA GLN A 143 -4.46 2.69 -21.74
C GLN A 143 -5.78 1.94 -21.83
N ALA A 144 -6.76 2.31 -21.01
CA ALA A 144 -8.09 1.71 -21.08
C ALA A 144 -8.79 1.98 -22.41
N ILE A 145 -8.75 3.21 -22.89
CA ILE A 145 -9.34 3.59 -24.19
C ILE A 145 -8.74 2.71 -25.30
N GLU A 146 -7.42 2.57 -25.33
CA GLU A 146 -6.74 1.75 -26.33
C GLU A 146 -7.14 0.27 -26.23
N MET A 147 -7.22 -0.27 -25.00
CA MET A 147 -7.57 -1.67 -24.77
C MET A 147 -9.04 -1.95 -25.14
N LEU A 148 -9.95 -1.07 -24.78
CA LEU A 148 -11.37 -1.17 -25.14
C LEU A 148 -11.56 -1.12 -26.67
N ALA A 149 -10.89 -0.19 -27.35
CA ALA A 149 -10.95 -0.09 -28.80
C ALA A 149 -10.48 -1.37 -29.52
N LYS A 150 -9.43 -2.04 -29.00
CA LYS A 150 -8.92 -3.30 -29.57
C LYS A 150 -9.96 -4.43 -29.56
N VAL A 151 -10.86 -4.42 -28.62
CA VAL A 151 -11.93 -5.44 -28.51
C VAL A 151 -13.29 -4.93 -29.00
N GLY A 152 -13.34 -3.72 -29.55
CA GLY A 152 -14.58 -3.13 -30.11
C GLY A 152 -15.55 -2.62 -29.03
N LEU A 153 -15.03 -2.16 -27.90
CA LEU A 153 -15.78 -1.52 -26.81
C LEU A 153 -15.41 -0.05 -26.70
N GLU A 154 -16.22 0.72 -26.00
CA GLU A 154 -16.03 2.15 -25.79
C GLU A 154 -15.89 2.48 -24.29
N LEU A 155 -15.18 3.57 -23.99
CA LEU A 155 -15.16 4.12 -22.63
C LEU A 155 -16.51 4.79 -22.36
N GLY A 156 -17.11 4.48 -21.20
CA GLY A 156 -18.33 5.07 -20.70
C GLY A 156 -18.07 6.22 -19.73
N GLU A 157 -18.79 6.21 -18.62
CA GLU A 157 -18.63 7.18 -17.55
C GLU A 157 -17.33 6.93 -16.79
N VAL A 158 -16.75 8.02 -16.30
CA VAL A 158 -15.50 8.01 -15.52
C VAL A 158 -15.78 8.68 -14.18
N ASP A 159 -15.83 7.90 -13.13
CA ASP A 159 -16.04 8.39 -11.77
C ASP A 159 -14.70 8.54 -11.04
N GLU A 160 -14.51 9.62 -10.29
CA GLU A 160 -13.36 9.75 -9.40
C GLU A 160 -13.61 9.00 -8.10
N VAL A 161 -12.66 8.15 -7.73
CA VAL A 161 -12.67 7.37 -6.49
C VAL A 161 -11.79 8.05 -5.46
N ILE A 162 -12.42 8.46 -4.36
CA ILE A 162 -11.75 9.11 -3.23
C ILE A 162 -11.22 8.04 -2.27
N GLY A 163 -10.00 8.23 -1.72
CA GLY A 163 -9.47 7.37 -0.66
C GLY A 163 -8.69 6.14 -1.12
N SER A 164 -8.15 6.15 -2.32
CA SER A 164 -7.36 5.03 -2.84
C SER A 164 -5.90 5.05 -2.41
N VAL A 165 -5.35 3.86 -2.14
CA VAL A 165 -3.90 3.63 -1.93
C VAL A 165 -3.09 3.63 -3.23
N TRP A 166 -3.75 3.74 -4.37
CA TRP A 166 -3.13 3.68 -5.69
C TRP A 166 -2.66 5.06 -6.14
N ALA A 167 -1.66 5.06 -7.02
CA ALA A 167 -1.22 6.30 -7.66
C ALA A 167 -2.39 6.99 -8.39
N PRO A 168 -2.37 8.32 -8.55
CA PRO A 168 -3.38 9.04 -9.30
C PRO A 168 -3.57 8.48 -10.71
N ASP A 169 -4.75 8.68 -11.27
CA ASP A 169 -5.13 8.25 -12.62
C ASP A 169 -4.95 6.74 -12.86
N ARG A 170 -5.36 5.93 -11.86
CA ARG A 170 -5.40 4.46 -11.99
C ARG A 170 -6.82 3.96 -11.87
N ILE A 171 -7.20 3.08 -12.79
CA ILE A 171 -8.52 2.45 -12.77
C ILE A 171 -8.60 1.47 -11.61
N MET A 172 -9.61 1.63 -10.78
CA MET A 172 -9.93 0.77 -9.63
C MET A 172 -11.12 -0.14 -9.90
N PHE A 173 -12.15 0.41 -10.52
CA PHE A 173 -13.40 -0.29 -10.78
C PHE A 173 -13.72 -0.27 -12.26
N VAL A 174 -14.37 -1.33 -12.71
CA VAL A 174 -14.79 -1.54 -14.10
C VAL A 174 -16.21 -2.08 -14.07
N THR A 175 -17.11 -1.46 -14.80
CA THR A 175 -18.52 -1.86 -14.88
C THR A 175 -19.01 -1.87 -16.34
N PRO A 176 -19.52 -2.99 -16.88
CA PRO A 176 -19.66 -4.31 -16.24
C PRO A 176 -18.32 -4.92 -15.84
N GLU A 177 -18.36 -5.96 -14.97
CA GLU A 177 -17.17 -6.60 -14.43
C GLU A 177 -16.25 -7.17 -15.54
N VAL A 178 -14.96 -7.27 -15.21
CA VAL A 178 -13.96 -7.90 -16.08
C VAL A 178 -14.39 -9.33 -16.46
N ASN A 179 -14.13 -9.71 -17.70
CA ASN A 179 -14.56 -10.95 -18.34
C ASN A 179 -16.09 -11.10 -18.56
N SER A 180 -16.89 -10.09 -18.27
CA SER A 180 -18.31 -10.11 -18.65
C SER A 180 -18.45 -10.06 -20.17
N GLU A 181 -19.42 -10.80 -20.70
CA GLU A 181 -19.83 -10.72 -22.09
C GLU A 181 -20.73 -9.49 -22.31
N VAL A 182 -20.38 -8.67 -23.27
CA VAL A 182 -21.15 -7.48 -23.66
C VAL A 182 -21.25 -7.38 -25.18
N ALA A 183 -22.23 -6.64 -25.67
CA ALA A 183 -22.31 -6.35 -27.11
C ALA A 183 -21.14 -5.46 -27.54
N LYS A 184 -20.64 -5.64 -28.78
CA LYS A 184 -19.69 -4.68 -29.37
C LYS A 184 -20.30 -3.27 -29.41
N GLY A 185 -19.48 -2.26 -29.17
CA GLY A 185 -19.90 -0.88 -28.99
C GLY A 185 -20.49 -0.56 -27.61
N ALA A 186 -20.55 -1.57 -26.70
CA ALA A 186 -20.98 -1.29 -25.32
C ALA A 186 -20.00 -0.34 -24.64
N ARG A 187 -20.55 0.52 -23.78
CA ARG A 187 -19.80 1.46 -22.97
C ARG A 187 -19.43 0.85 -21.64
N ILE A 188 -18.15 0.93 -21.30
CA ILE A 188 -17.58 0.41 -20.06
C ILE A 188 -17.26 1.58 -19.15
N ASN A 189 -17.93 1.63 -18.00
CA ASN A 189 -17.70 2.66 -16.99
C ASN A 189 -16.51 2.27 -16.14
N ILE A 190 -15.73 3.27 -15.71
CA ILE A 190 -14.56 3.07 -14.87
C ILE A 190 -14.55 4.03 -13.69
N GLY A 191 -14.03 3.56 -12.54
CA GLY A 191 -13.67 4.42 -11.42
C GLY A 191 -12.16 4.60 -11.39
N ILE A 192 -11.69 5.85 -11.41
CA ILE A 192 -10.27 6.20 -11.38
C ILE A 192 -9.89 6.87 -10.07
N THR A 193 -8.63 6.70 -9.67
CA THR A 193 -8.09 7.39 -8.50
C THR A 193 -7.86 8.86 -8.80
N GLY A 194 -8.39 9.75 -7.95
CA GLY A 194 -8.14 11.18 -8.03
C GLY A 194 -6.72 11.58 -7.64
N ASP A 195 -6.31 12.78 -8.00
CA ASP A 195 -5.04 13.36 -7.61
C ASP A 195 -5.12 14.00 -6.22
N TRP A 196 -4.66 13.27 -5.21
CA TRP A 196 -4.60 13.73 -3.82
C TRP A 196 -3.46 14.71 -3.54
N LEU A 197 -2.47 14.78 -4.43
CA LEU A 197 -1.28 15.61 -4.23
C LEU A 197 -1.54 17.09 -4.57
N THR A 198 -2.62 17.40 -5.29
CA THR A 198 -2.94 18.78 -5.72
C THR A 198 -3.79 19.57 -4.72
N GLY A 199 -4.01 19.07 -3.51
CA GLY A 199 -4.58 19.87 -2.42
C GLY A 199 -6.11 19.97 -2.41
N ALA A 200 -6.83 19.06 -3.05
CA ALA A 200 -8.25 18.89 -2.77
C ALA A 200 -8.40 18.49 -1.28
N ALA A 201 -9.19 19.25 -0.55
CA ALA A 201 -9.39 19.04 0.88
C ALA A 201 -9.83 17.59 1.12
N VAL A 202 -9.07 16.87 1.95
CA VAL A 202 -9.49 15.55 2.45
C VAL A 202 -10.84 15.76 3.13
N PRO A 203 -11.90 15.01 2.77
CA PRO A 203 -13.18 15.12 3.46
C PRO A 203 -12.97 14.85 4.96
N GLU A 204 -13.55 15.69 5.80
CA GLU A 204 -13.44 15.58 7.26
C GLU A 204 -14.04 14.27 7.83
N VAL A 205 -14.79 13.55 7.00
CA VAL A 205 -15.43 12.28 7.36
C VAL A 205 -15.23 11.28 6.23
N MET A 206 -14.48 10.22 6.50
CA MET A 206 -14.43 9.04 5.63
C MET A 206 -15.81 8.37 5.64
N PRO A 207 -16.37 7.99 4.47
CA PRO A 207 -17.58 7.19 4.47
C PRO A 207 -17.32 5.87 5.21
N ALA A 208 -18.25 5.48 6.09
CA ALA A 208 -18.19 4.17 6.74
C ALA A 208 -18.32 3.07 5.67
N TRP A 209 -17.41 2.14 5.71
CA TRP A 209 -17.42 0.90 4.90
C TRP A 209 -18.38 -0.10 5.50
#